data_7307e0dbf8f3000939dac1bb1d98f3f0
#
_entry.id   7307e0dbf8f3000939dac1bb1d98f3f0
#
_cell.length_a   1.000
_cell.length_b   1.000
_cell.length_c   1.000
_cell.angle_alpha   90.00
_cell.angle_beta   90.00
_cell.angle_gamma   90.00
#
_symmetry.space_group_name_H-M   'P 1'
#
loop_
_entity.id
_entity.type
_entity.pdbx_description
1 polymer ?
#
loop_
_entity_poly.entity_id
_entity_poly.type
_entity_poly.pdbx_seq_one_letter_code
_entity_poly.pdbx_strand_id
1 'polypeptide(L)'
;MTSKNRLEGKKVLIVDDEPDVLETLEELLSMCDMTKASNFEDAKNLLEFEYFDLAILDIMGVDGFELLEIARERNVIAVMLTAHALSPENIVKSYKEGAASYLPKEEMANIATFLEEILEAKEQGKHFWWRWLDRWGAYYDRKFGEDWKDKDKDFWDKFRYYI
;
A
#
# COMPACT_ATOMS: atom_id res chain seq x y z
N MET A 1 -8.95 6.64 27.49
CA MET A 1 -8.58 7.53 26.40
C MET A 1 -8.75 6.81 25.08
N THR A 2 -9.49 7.41 24.17
CA THR A 2 -9.71 6.81 22.87
C THR A 2 -8.49 7.01 21.99
N SER A 3 -8.14 6.02 21.18
CA SER A 3 -7.09 6.16 20.19
C SER A 3 -7.53 7.17 19.14
N LYS A 4 -6.57 7.95 18.65
CA LYS A 4 -6.81 8.93 17.61
C LYS A 4 -7.19 8.20 16.29
N ASN A 5 -8.30 8.58 15.68
CA ASN A 5 -8.67 8.06 14.38
C ASN A 5 -8.00 8.92 13.29
N ARG A 6 -6.85 8.46 12.84
CA ARG A 6 -6.04 9.18 11.85
C ARG A 6 -6.66 9.19 10.46
N LEU A 7 -7.53 8.22 10.20
CA LEU A 7 -8.17 8.08 8.88
C LEU A 7 -9.37 9.00 8.70
N GLU A 8 -9.94 9.50 9.79
CA GLU A 8 -11.14 10.35 9.71
C GLU A 8 -10.91 11.55 8.80
N GLY A 9 -11.71 11.66 7.74
CA GLY A 9 -11.64 12.76 6.79
C GLY A 9 -10.45 12.75 5.83
N LYS A 10 -9.59 11.75 5.88
CA LYS A 10 -8.47 11.66 4.94
C LYS A 10 -8.95 11.44 3.53
N LYS A 11 -8.33 12.12 2.57
CA LYS A 11 -8.64 11.94 1.15
C LYS A 11 -7.86 10.76 0.61
N VAL A 12 -8.57 9.73 0.17
CA VAL A 12 -7.99 8.47 -0.29
C VAL A 12 -8.42 8.18 -1.72
N LEU A 13 -7.44 7.97 -2.59
CA LEU A 13 -7.67 7.47 -3.94
C LEU A 13 -7.52 5.96 -3.92
N ILE A 14 -8.53 5.24 -4.41
CA ILE A 14 -8.44 3.79 -4.60
C ILE A 14 -8.49 3.44 -6.07
N VAL A 15 -7.54 2.63 -6.54
CA VAL A 15 -7.38 2.29 -7.95
C VAL A 15 -7.29 0.79 -8.12
N ASP A 16 -8.28 0.22 -8.80
CA ASP A 16 -8.35 -1.21 -9.09
C ASP A 16 -9.31 -1.42 -10.25
N ASP A 17 -8.99 -2.34 -11.15
CA ASP A 17 -9.87 -2.63 -12.28
C ASP A 17 -11.02 -3.58 -11.92
N GLU A 18 -11.02 -4.12 -10.70
CA GLU A 18 -12.09 -4.98 -10.21
C GLU A 18 -13.12 -4.15 -9.42
N PRO A 19 -14.36 -4.01 -9.94
CA PRO A 19 -15.38 -3.21 -9.24
C PRO A 19 -15.68 -3.67 -7.82
N ASP A 20 -15.62 -4.99 -7.58
CA ASP A 20 -15.89 -5.55 -6.26
C ASP A 20 -14.86 -5.11 -5.23
N VAL A 21 -13.60 -4.98 -5.64
CA VAL A 21 -12.52 -4.50 -4.76
C VAL A 21 -12.76 -3.04 -4.39
N LEU A 22 -13.09 -2.20 -5.38
CA LEU A 22 -13.38 -0.79 -5.13
C LEU A 22 -14.55 -0.62 -4.17
N GLU A 23 -15.61 -1.38 -4.36
CA GLU A 23 -16.80 -1.33 -3.50
C GLU A 23 -16.46 -1.77 -2.07
N THR A 24 -15.70 -2.85 -1.93
CA THR A 24 -15.29 -3.35 -0.62
C THR A 24 -14.43 -2.34 0.12
N LEU A 25 -13.45 -1.75 -0.56
CA LEU A 25 -12.60 -0.72 0.05
C LEU A 25 -13.41 0.51 0.47
N GLU A 26 -14.37 0.91 -0.34
CA GLU A 26 -15.24 2.03 0.00
C GLU A 26 -16.01 1.78 1.30
N GLU A 27 -16.51 0.56 1.48
CA GLU A 27 -17.21 0.18 2.72
C GLU A 27 -16.26 0.13 3.91
N LEU A 28 -15.07 -0.47 3.73
CA LEU A 28 -14.10 -0.63 4.81
C LEU A 28 -13.50 0.69 5.27
N LEU A 29 -13.45 1.69 4.40
CA LEU A 29 -12.86 2.99 4.67
C LEU A 29 -13.89 4.13 4.67
N SER A 30 -15.10 3.83 5.14
CA SER A 30 -16.22 4.78 5.12
C SER A 30 -15.96 6.08 5.90
N MET A 31 -14.97 6.07 6.82
CA MET A 31 -14.57 7.27 7.56
C MET A 31 -13.72 8.23 6.72
N CYS A 32 -13.23 7.79 5.57
CA CYS A 32 -12.40 8.59 4.68
C CYS A 32 -13.24 9.28 3.61
N ASP A 33 -12.65 10.30 3.00
CA ASP A 33 -13.18 10.93 1.79
C ASP A 33 -12.56 10.21 0.58
N MET A 34 -13.36 9.36 -0.08
CA MET A 34 -12.84 8.40 -1.05
C MET A 34 -13.14 8.81 -2.48
N THR A 35 -12.17 8.61 -3.35
CA THR A 35 -12.31 8.73 -4.80
C THR A 35 -11.86 7.42 -5.43
N LYS A 36 -12.62 6.92 -6.39
CA LYS A 36 -12.37 5.64 -7.07
C LYS A 36 -11.92 5.85 -8.50
N ALA A 37 -10.97 5.05 -8.95
CA ALA A 37 -10.59 4.96 -10.36
C ALA A 37 -10.41 3.50 -10.74
N SER A 38 -10.84 3.12 -11.94
CA SER A 38 -10.78 1.74 -12.40
C SER A 38 -9.77 1.52 -13.53
N ASN A 39 -9.05 2.56 -13.92
CA ASN A 39 -8.05 2.49 -14.99
C ASN A 39 -6.93 3.50 -14.75
N PHE A 40 -5.83 3.31 -15.49
CA PHE A 40 -4.64 4.13 -15.35
C PHE A 40 -4.89 5.61 -15.68
N GLU A 41 -5.57 5.89 -16.78
CA GLU A 41 -5.75 7.28 -17.25
C GLU A 41 -6.53 8.11 -16.24
N ASP A 42 -7.63 7.56 -15.71
CA ASP A 42 -8.42 8.27 -14.70
C ASP A 42 -7.63 8.50 -13.43
N ALA A 43 -6.90 7.46 -12.96
CA ALA A 43 -6.08 7.56 -11.76
C ALA A 43 -4.97 8.59 -11.92
N LYS A 44 -4.30 8.58 -13.08
CA LYS A 44 -3.24 9.55 -13.38
C LYS A 44 -3.77 10.98 -13.33
N ASN A 45 -4.90 11.22 -13.99
CA ASN A 45 -5.52 12.53 -14.00
C ASN A 45 -5.88 13.00 -12.58
N LEU A 46 -6.45 12.11 -11.78
CA LEU A 46 -6.80 12.43 -10.40
C LEU A 46 -5.56 12.78 -9.58
N LEU A 47 -4.49 11.99 -9.68
CA LEU A 47 -3.26 12.26 -8.96
C LEU A 47 -2.59 13.57 -9.39
N GLU A 48 -2.72 13.94 -10.66
CA GLU A 48 -2.10 15.16 -11.18
C GLU A 48 -2.89 16.43 -10.81
N PHE A 49 -4.21 16.34 -10.70
CA PHE A 49 -5.05 17.53 -10.57
C PHE A 49 -5.77 17.66 -9.23
N GLU A 50 -5.78 16.62 -8.40
CA GLU A 50 -6.43 16.67 -7.09
C GLU A 50 -5.47 16.26 -5.98
N TYR A 51 -5.76 16.73 -4.77
CA TYR A 51 -4.97 16.37 -3.59
C TYR A 51 -5.49 15.06 -2.97
N PHE A 52 -4.55 14.20 -2.56
CA PHE A 52 -4.85 13.00 -1.79
C PHE A 52 -3.84 12.84 -0.67
N ASP A 53 -4.30 12.37 0.47
CA ASP A 53 -3.43 11.98 1.59
C ASP A 53 -2.83 10.60 1.35
N LEU A 54 -3.64 9.69 0.81
CA LEU A 54 -3.29 8.27 0.61
C LEU A 54 -3.78 7.80 -0.76
N ALA A 55 -3.07 6.84 -1.34
CA ALA A 55 -3.52 6.13 -2.53
C ALA A 55 -3.34 4.63 -2.32
N ILE A 56 -4.35 3.85 -2.66
CA ILE A 56 -4.29 2.39 -2.64
C ILE A 56 -4.30 1.93 -4.10
N LEU A 57 -3.22 1.29 -4.53
CA LEU A 57 -2.96 1.01 -5.93
C LEU A 57 -2.84 -0.48 -6.19
N ASP A 58 -3.63 -1.00 -7.12
CA ASP A 58 -3.43 -2.36 -7.65
C ASP A 58 -2.23 -2.34 -8.60
N ILE A 59 -1.40 -3.39 -8.58
CA ILE A 59 -0.20 -3.45 -9.42
C ILE A 59 -0.58 -3.78 -10.87
N MET A 60 -1.39 -4.81 -11.07
CA MET A 60 -1.79 -5.28 -12.40
C MET A 60 -3.09 -4.61 -12.83
N GLY A 61 -3.26 -4.45 -14.14
CA GLY A 61 -4.50 -3.92 -14.70
C GLY A 61 -4.62 -2.41 -14.74
N VAL A 62 -3.90 -1.70 -13.87
CA VAL A 62 -3.93 -0.23 -13.80
C VAL A 62 -2.53 0.40 -13.83
N ASP A 63 -1.50 -0.36 -14.17
CA ASP A 63 -0.10 0.09 -14.16
C ASP A 63 0.29 0.72 -12.81
N GLY A 64 0.08 -0.06 -11.73
CA GLY A 64 0.25 0.43 -10.37
C GLY A 64 1.62 1.01 -10.06
N PHE A 65 2.71 0.48 -10.64
CA PHE A 65 4.04 1.02 -10.39
C PHE A 65 4.25 2.39 -11.03
N GLU A 66 3.66 2.64 -12.20
CA GLU A 66 3.69 3.98 -12.79
C GLU A 66 2.88 4.97 -11.98
N LEU A 67 1.73 4.54 -11.46
CA LEU A 67 0.93 5.37 -10.56
C LEU A 67 1.67 5.65 -9.25
N LEU A 68 2.42 4.67 -8.74
CA LEU A 68 3.25 4.85 -7.55
C LEU A 68 4.28 5.96 -7.75
N GLU A 69 4.91 6.00 -8.91
CA GLU A 69 5.87 7.05 -9.24
C GLU A 69 5.20 8.44 -9.22
N ILE A 70 4.03 8.56 -9.84
CA ILE A 70 3.28 9.81 -9.84
C ILE A 70 2.89 10.22 -8.42
N ALA A 71 2.38 9.26 -7.63
CA ALA A 71 1.99 9.51 -6.24
C ALA A 71 3.18 10.02 -5.42
N ARG A 72 4.34 9.40 -5.59
CA ARG A 72 5.56 9.83 -4.89
C ARG A 72 5.95 11.25 -5.27
N GLU A 73 5.89 11.61 -6.54
CA GLU A 73 6.19 12.95 -7.01
C GLU A 73 5.24 13.99 -6.43
N ARG A 74 4.01 13.58 -6.11
CA ARG A 74 2.98 14.44 -5.54
C ARG A 74 2.92 14.37 -4.02
N ASN A 75 3.85 13.65 -3.38
CA ASN A 75 3.89 13.45 -1.92
C ASN A 75 2.64 12.76 -1.38
N VAL A 76 2.05 11.87 -2.15
CA VAL A 76 0.93 11.03 -1.75
C VAL A 76 1.48 9.72 -1.18
N ILE A 77 1.04 9.35 0.01
CA ILE A 77 1.43 8.07 0.62
C ILE A 77 0.72 6.95 -0.14
N ALA A 78 1.47 6.08 -0.79
CA ALA A 78 0.90 5.03 -1.63
C ALA A 78 1.13 3.64 -1.05
N VAL A 79 0.11 2.81 -1.11
CA VAL A 79 0.12 1.42 -0.66
C VAL A 79 -0.22 0.53 -1.85
N MET A 80 0.58 -0.51 -2.06
CA MET A 80 0.30 -1.50 -3.10
C MET A 80 -0.59 -2.60 -2.55
N LEU A 81 -1.71 -2.88 -3.20
CA LEU A 81 -2.66 -3.91 -2.78
C LEU A 81 -2.88 -4.85 -3.96
N THR A 82 -2.49 -6.13 -3.82
CA THR A 82 -2.49 -7.02 -4.97
C THR A 82 -2.83 -8.46 -4.64
N ALA A 83 -3.43 -9.15 -5.63
CA ALA A 83 -3.60 -10.61 -5.62
C ALA A 83 -2.77 -11.23 -6.74
N HIS A 84 -2.81 -10.64 -7.94
CA HIS A 84 -2.24 -11.23 -9.14
C HIS A 84 -0.73 -11.01 -9.29
N ALA A 85 -0.21 -9.96 -8.70
CA ALA A 85 1.22 -9.63 -8.76
C ALA A 85 1.93 -9.92 -7.43
N LEU A 86 1.39 -10.85 -6.64
CA LEU A 86 1.95 -11.22 -5.36
C LEU A 86 3.24 -12.02 -5.58
N SER A 87 4.40 -11.39 -5.36
CA SER A 87 5.71 -12.00 -5.53
C SER A 87 6.77 -11.31 -4.67
N PRO A 88 7.84 -12.03 -4.28
CA PRO A 88 8.94 -11.40 -3.55
C PRO A 88 9.58 -10.24 -4.31
N GLU A 89 9.72 -10.37 -5.61
CA GLU A 89 10.32 -9.35 -6.47
C GLU A 89 9.49 -8.06 -6.44
N ASN A 90 8.17 -8.17 -6.45
CA ASN A 90 7.30 -7.00 -6.39
C ASN A 90 7.30 -6.35 -5.02
N ILE A 91 7.53 -7.10 -3.94
CA ILE A 91 7.71 -6.53 -2.61
C ILE A 91 8.93 -5.62 -2.60
N VAL A 92 10.07 -6.13 -3.07
CA VAL A 92 11.31 -5.36 -3.14
C VAL A 92 11.16 -4.13 -4.01
N LYS A 93 10.53 -4.29 -5.19
CA LYS A 93 10.27 -3.18 -6.10
C LYS A 93 9.40 -2.10 -5.46
N SER A 94 8.33 -2.51 -4.78
CA SER A 94 7.44 -1.58 -4.09
C SER A 94 8.20 -0.76 -3.04
N TYR A 95 9.03 -1.43 -2.24
CA TYR A 95 9.85 -0.74 -1.26
C TYR A 95 10.80 0.26 -1.92
N LYS A 96 11.55 -0.18 -2.93
CA LYS A 96 12.56 0.67 -3.60
C LYS A 96 11.93 1.86 -4.31
N GLU A 97 10.73 1.71 -4.83
CA GLU A 97 10.03 2.79 -5.54
C GLU A 97 9.21 3.68 -4.62
N GLY A 98 9.28 3.46 -3.31
CA GLY A 98 8.73 4.38 -2.33
C GLY A 98 7.30 4.12 -1.88
N ALA A 99 6.76 2.93 -2.12
CA ALA A 99 5.47 2.56 -1.54
C ALA A 99 5.59 2.49 -0.02
N ALA A 100 4.52 2.84 0.68
CA ALA A 100 4.48 2.76 2.14
C ALA A 100 4.26 1.33 2.64
N SER A 101 3.69 0.46 1.82
CA SER A 101 3.48 -0.95 2.15
C SER A 101 3.10 -1.75 0.91
N TYR A 102 3.12 -3.07 1.07
CA TYR A 102 2.71 -4.02 0.04
C TYR A 102 1.83 -5.05 0.72
N LEU A 103 0.55 -5.06 0.38
CA LEU A 103 -0.47 -5.82 1.11
C LEU A 103 -1.19 -6.80 0.19
N PRO A 104 -1.46 -8.04 0.66
CA PRO A 104 -2.25 -8.98 -0.11
C PRO A 104 -3.74 -8.64 -0.06
N LYS A 105 -4.45 -8.78 -1.19
CA LYS A 105 -5.89 -8.52 -1.25
C LYS A 105 -6.69 -9.40 -0.30
N GLU A 106 -6.23 -10.63 -0.03
CA GLU A 106 -6.95 -11.51 0.88
C GLU A 106 -6.95 -11.02 2.34
N GLU A 107 -6.10 -10.04 2.66
CA GLU A 107 -6.06 -9.40 3.98
C GLU A 107 -6.72 -8.02 3.98
N MET A 108 -7.44 -7.70 2.92
CA MET A 108 -8.07 -6.39 2.71
C MET A 108 -9.06 -6.02 3.82
N ALA A 109 -9.66 -7.01 4.48
CA ALA A 109 -10.62 -6.75 5.56
C ALA A 109 -10.02 -5.90 6.69
N ASN A 110 -8.69 -5.94 6.86
CA ASN A 110 -7.98 -5.20 7.91
C ASN A 110 -7.30 -3.94 7.40
N ILE A 111 -7.70 -3.46 6.22
CA ILE A 111 -7.02 -2.33 5.58
C ILE A 111 -6.99 -1.07 6.45
N ALA A 112 -8.06 -0.77 7.16
CA ALA A 112 -8.11 0.40 8.03
C ALA A 112 -7.03 0.37 9.10
N THR A 113 -6.82 -0.79 9.73
CA THR A 113 -5.79 -0.97 10.75
C THR A 113 -4.40 -0.76 10.15
N PHE A 114 -4.14 -1.28 8.96
CA PHE A 114 -2.84 -1.15 8.31
C PHE A 114 -2.55 0.30 7.93
N LEU A 115 -3.54 1.01 7.42
CA LEU A 115 -3.37 2.42 7.08
C LEU A 115 -3.16 3.28 8.33
N GLU A 116 -3.85 2.96 9.43
CA GLU A 116 -3.61 3.63 10.72
C GLU A 116 -2.17 3.48 11.17
N GLU A 117 -1.61 2.28 11.05
CA GLU A 117 -0.22 2.01 11.42
C GLU A 117 0.77 2.82 10.56
N ILE A 118 0.48 2.96 9.27
CA ILE A 118 1.30 3.75 8.35
C ILE A 118 1.28 5.23 8.77
N LEU A 119 0.10 5.77 9.05
CA LEU A 119 -0.03 7.16 9.47
C LEU A 119 0.60 7.40 10.84
N GLU A 120 0.51 6.43 11.76
CA GLU A 120 1.20 6.51 13.04
C GLU A 120 2.71 6.56 12.85
N ALA A 121 3.27 5.73 11.97
CA ALA A 121 4.69 5.75 11.66
C ALA A 121 5.13 7.13 11.16
N LYS A 122 4.33 7.73 10.28
CA LYS A 122 4.59 9.09 9.77
C LYS A 122 4.64 10.10 10.90
N GLU A 123 3.67 10.08 11.80
CA GLU A 123 3.61 11.01 12.94
C GLU A 123 4.81 10.85 13.86
N GLN A 124 5.29 9.62 14.05
CA GLN A 124 6.41 9.32 14.93
C GLN A 124 7.78 9.46 14.25
N GLY A 125 7.80 9.86 12.99
CA GLY A 125 9.04 9.96 12.22
C GLY A 125 9.72 8.65 11.93
N LYS A 126 8.97 7.54 11.93
CA LYS A 126 9.50 6.20 11.64
C LYS A 126 9.25 5.86 10.18
N HIS A 127 10.06 4.93 9.66
CA HIS A 127 9.85 4.43 8.30
C HIS A 127 8.52 3.70 8.20
N PHE A 128 7.81 3.83 7.08
CA PHE A 128 6.51 3.20 6.89
C PHE A 128 6.56 1.67 6.99
N TRP A 129 7.69 1.06 6.66
CA TRP A 129 7.89 -0.39 6.72
C TRP A 129 8.44 -0.86 8.07
N TRP A 130 8.45 0.01 9.07
CA TRP A 130 9.06 -0.23 10.37
C TRP A 130 8.70 -1.58 11.01
N ARG A 131 7.45 -1.99 10.92
CA ARG A 131 7.00 -3.29 11.44
C ARG A 131 6.53 -4.23 10.37
N TRP A 132 6.90 -3.98 9.12
CA TRP A 132 6.33 -4.73 8.00
C TRP A 132 6.66 -6.22 8.06
N LEU A 133 7.91 -6.59 8.30
CA LEU A 133 8.29 -8.00 8.42
C LEU A 133 7.66 -8.67 9.63
N ASP A 134 7.54 -7.97 10.76
CA ASP A 134 6.89 -8.51 11.94
C ASP A 134 5.41 -8.83 11.65
N ARG A 135 4.77 -7.98 10.88
CA ARG A 135 3.36 -8.15 10.52
C ARG A 135 3.16 -9.24 9.45
N TRP A 136 3.99 -9.21 8.42
CA TRP A 136 3.75 -9.97 7.19
C TRP A 136 4.71 -11.13 6.95
N GLY A 137 5.81 -11.23 7.69
CA GLY A 137 6.84 -12.25 7.45
C GLY A 137 6.27 -13.66 7.43
N ALA A 138 5.47 -14.03 8.43
CA ALA A 138 4.89 -15.36 8.51
C ALA A 138 3.90 -15.62 7.35
N TYR A 139 3.14 -14.60 6.95
CA TYR A 139 2.23 -14.72 5.81
C TYR A 139 2.99 -15.07 4.53
N TYR A 140 4.06 -14.34 4.24
CA TYR A 140 4.84 -14.57 3.03
C TYR A 140 5.67 -15.86 3.09
N ASP A 141 6.11 -16.28 4.28
CA ASP A 141 6.73 -17.59 4.45
C ASP A 141 5.78 -18.72 4.00
N ARG A 142 4.50 -18.61 4.33
CA ARG A 142 3.50 -19.58 3.90
C ARG A 142 3.19 -19.52 2.41
N LYS A 143 3.23 -18.31 1.82
CA LYS A 143 2.90 -18.13 0.39
C LYS A 143 4.05 -18.51 -0.54
N PHE A 144 5.29 -18.19 -0.17
CA PHE A 144 6.45 -18.31 -1.05
C PHE A 144 7.43 -19.38 -0.61
N GLY A 145 7.28 -19.98 0.59
CA GLY A 145 8.26 -20.85 1.20
C GLY A 145 9.19 -20.06 2.11
N GLU A 146 9.76 -20.70 3.12
CA GLU A 146 10.60 -20.03 4.13
C GLU A 146 11.84 -19.37 3.57
N ASP A 147 12.28 -19.80 2.40
CA ASP A 147 13.49 -19.30 1.73
C ASP A 147 13.22 -18.19 0.71
N TRP A 148 12.02 -17.60 0.72
CA TRP A 148 11.63 -16.61 -0.29
C TRP A 148 12.55 -15.38 -0.34
N LYS A 149 13.17 -15.02 0.78
CA LYS A 149 14.09 -13.88 0.86
C LYS A 149 15.46 -14.17 0.24
N ASP A 150 15.80 -15.44 0.02
CA ASP A 150 17.13 -15.82 -0.46
C ASP A 150 17.44 -15.34 -1.87
N LYS A 151 16.42 -15.10 -2.69
CA LYS A 151 16.57 -14.57 -4.06
C LYS A 151 17.17 -13.16 -4.09
N ASP A 152 16.97 -12.40 -3.04
CA ASP A 152 17.52 -11.05 -2.91
C ASP A 152 18.08 -10.90 -1.50
N LYS A 153 19.01 -11.76 -1.17
CA LYS A 153 19.57 -11.86 0.17
C LYS A 153 20.19 -10.53 0.62
N ASP A 154 20.93 -9.88 -0.27
CA ASP A 154 21.58 -8.61 0.06
C ASP A 154 20.58 -7.56 0.51
N PHE A 155 19.44 -7.47 -0.19
CA PHE A 155 18.37 -6.55 0.19
C PHE A 155 17.82 -6.89 1.57
N TRP A 156 17.46 -8.16 1.79
CA TRP A 156 16.79 -8.55 3.04
C TRP A 156 17.73 -8.54 4.24
N ASP A 157 19.01 -8.84 4.05
CA ASP A 157 20.00 -8.75 5.12
C ASP A 157 20.15 -7.32 5.62
N LYS A 158 19.96 -6.34 4.74
CA LYS A 158 20.07 -4.91 5.07
C LYS A 158 18.73 -4.26 5.41
N PHE A 159 17.64 -4.95 5.16
CA PHE A 159 16.29 -4.35 5.25
C PHE A 159 16.03 -3.70 6.61
N ARG A 160 16.39 -4.38 7.69
CA ARG A 160 16.17 -3.84 9.04
C ARG A 160 17.00 -2.58 9.33
N TYR A 161 18.06 -2.34 8.57
CA TYR A 161 18.85 -1.11 8.71
C TYR A 161 18.23 0.06 7.97
N TYR A 162 17.35 -0.21 6.99
CA TYR A 162 16.67 0.84 6.24
C TYR A 162 15.45 1.38 6.99
N ILE A 163 14.92 0.60 7.89
CA ILE A 163 13.71 0.92 8.63
C ILE A 163 13.99 0.99 10.13
#